data_800c191a80805f4bd59316086453a8d0
#
_entry.id   800c191a80805f4bd59316086453a8d0
#
_cell.length_a   1.000
_cell.length_b   1.000
_cell.length_c   1.000
_cell.angle_alpha   90.00
_cell.angle_beta   90.00
_cell.angle_gamma   90.00
#
_symmetry.space_group_name_H-M   'P 1'
#
loop_
_entity.id
_entity.type
_entity.pdbx_description
1 polymer ?
#
loop_
_entity_poly.entity_id
_entity_poly.type
_entity_poly.pdbx_seq_one_letter_code
_entity_poly.pdbx_strand_id
1 'polypeptide(L)'
;KKVNEIRKGLGLNELKWSAYETAMAQACADYNIYSPWTGHGFNDGSQNMSTGYSEPTEGWYTEEKRIWDAAVAKDSSLTRYIGHAYQLSQDNFDLYSEVGHYLNIVDPYTTDFGGAVAWGGNAQGWGDNSQRVQNYNTGVGDLTVAEYEKQLNQYIANLKNAGAIYRDAKNKATQAGIRSQQASDALRQSKQKEAIATANRESADRNLEKANAELDDAQKAYDDAIRKM
;
A
#
# COMPACT_ATOMS: atom_id res chain seq x y z
N LYS A 1 0.35 -15.95 11.33
CA LYS A 1 0.26 -17.34 10.88
C LYS A 1 0.16 -18.31 12.06
N LYS A 2 1.16 -18.35 12.93
CA LYS A 2 1.22 -19.32 14.04
C LYS A 2 -0.03 -19.30 14.92
N VAL A 3 -0.54 -18.12 15.29
CA VAL A 3 -1.81 -17.99 16.03
C VAL A 3 -2.96 -18.67 15.27
N ASN A 4 -3.09 -18.44 13.96
CA ASN A 4 -4.16 -19.05 13.16
C ASN A 4 -3.99 -20.56 12.98
N GLU A 5 -2.77 -21.08 12.93
CA GLU A 5 -2.51 -22.52 12.94
C GLU A 5 -3.01 -23.16 14.25
N ILE A 6 -2.72 -22.53 15.39
CA ILE A 6 -3.21 -22.98 16.71
C ILE A 6 -4.74 -22.91 16.77
N ARG A 7 -5.34 -21.78 16.41
CA ARG A 7 -6.80 -21.57 16.44
C ARG A 7 -7.54 -22.56 15.55
N LYS A 8 -7.03 -22.79 14.34
CA LYS A 8 -7.58 -23.80 13.42
C LYS A 8 -7.53 -25.21 14.01
N GLY A 9 -6.42 -25.57 14.68
CA GLY A 9 -6.30 -26.86 15.40
C GLY A 9 -7.32 -27.03 16.52
N LEU A 10 -7.84 -25.92 17.07
CA LEU A 10 -8.87 -25.89 18.12
C LEU A 10 -10.29 -25.74 17.57
N GLY A 11 -10.47 -25.62 16.23
CA GLY A 11 -11.79 -25.37 15.63
C GLY A 11 -12.28 -23.94 15.80
N LEU A 12 -11.40 -23.00 16.17
CA LEU A 12 -11.70 -21.57 16.26
C LEU A 12 -11.55 -20.88 14.91
N ASN A 13 -12.27 -19.76 14.71
CA ASN A 13 -12.13 -18.94 13.53
C ASN A 13 -10.71 -18.37 13.41
N GLU A 14 -10.20 -18.33 12.18
CA GLU A 14 -8.95 -17.65 11.89
C GLU A 14 -9.12 -16.14 12.07
N LEU A 15 -8.11 -15.48 12.64
CA LEU A 15 -8.07 -14.04 12.79
C LEU A 15 -7.69 -13.39 11.47
N LYS A 16 -8.32 -12.27 11.15
CA LYS A 16 -7.93 -11.39 10.05
C LYS A 16 -6.78 -10.50 10.46
N TRP A 17 -5.94 -10.12 9.52
CA TRP A 17 -4.95 -9.10 9.74
C TRP A 17 -5.62 -7.72 9.78
N SER A 18 -5.20 -6.88 10.73
CA SER A 18 -5.64 -5.50 10.88
C SER A 18 -4.45 -4.55 10.80
N ALA A 19 -4.54 -3.55 9.91
CA ALA A 19 -3.56 -2.48 9.82
C ALA A 19 -3.54 -1.64 11.10
N TYR A 20 -4.71 -1.39 11.67
CA TYR A 20 -4.87 -0.65 12.91
C TYR A 20 -4.17 -1.36 14.07
N GLU A 21 -4.48 -2.64 14.32
CA GLU A 21 -3.85 -3.42 15.39
C GLU A 21 -2.33 -3.57 15.19
N THR A 22 -1.88 -3.67 13.94
CA THR A 22 -0.45 -3.72 13.61
C THR A 22 0.24 -2.38 13.95
N ALA A 23 -0.38 -1.25 13.64
CA ALA A 23 0.16 0.07 13.98
C ALA A 23 0.23 0.29 15.50
N MET A 24 -0.81 -0.13 16.24
CA MET A 24 -0.85 -0.07 17.70
C MET A 24 0.22 -0.99 18.32
N ALA A 25 0.36 -2.21 17.82
CA ALA A 25 1.40 -3.15 18.25
C ALA A 25 2.82 -2.58 17.97
N GLN A 26 3.04 -1.94 16.82
CA GLN A 26 4.32 -1.31 16.50
C GLN A 26 4.62 -0.12 17.43
N ALA A 27 3.63 0.74 17.66
CA ALA A 27 3.79 1.84 18.62
C ALA A 27 4.16 1.33 20.02
N CYS A 28 3.53 0.25 20.48
CA CYS A 28 3.85 -0.38 21.75
C CYS A 28 5.25 -0.99 21.77
N ALA A 29 5.66 -1.71 20.72
CA ALA A 29 6.98 -2.31 20.62
C ALA A 29 8.08 -1.22 20.62
N ASP A 30 7.91 -0.17 19.82
CA ASP A 30 8.86 0.96 19.74
C ASP A 30 8.93 1.73 21.08
N TYR A 31 7.80 1.96 21.73
CA TYR A 31 7.75 2.59 23.04
C TYR A 31 8.54 1.79 24.07
N ASN A 32 8.29 0.48 24.18
CA ASN A 32 8.97 -0.38 25.16
C ASN A 32 10.46 -0.54 24.91
N ILE A 33 10.92 -0.43 23.65
CA ILE A 33 12.35 -0.45 23.30
C ILE A 33 13.07 0.82 23.81
N TYR A 34 12.42 1.98 23.78
CA TYR A 34 13.06 3.28 24.06
C TYR A 34 12.63 3.92 25.39
N SER A 35 11.59 3.41 26.03
CA SER A 35 11.14 3.90 27.33
C SER A 35 11.82 3.14 28.46
N PRO A 36 12.16 3.79 29.60
CA PRO A 36 12.62 3.09 30.79
C PRO A 36 11.51 2.26 31.46
N TRP A 37 10.26 2.51 31.13
CA TRP A 37 9.12 1.75 31.62
C TRP A 37 8.64 0.76 30.56
N THR A 38 8.47 -0.49 30.93
CA THR A 38 7.97 -1.55 30.05
C THR A 38 6.58 -1.99 30.50
N GLY A 39 5.66 -2.15 29.58
CA GLY A 39 4.32 -2.59 29.91
C GLY A 39 3.36 -2.54 28.71
N HIS A 40 2.17 -3.03 28.98
CA HIS A 40 1.08 -3.00 27.99
C HIS A 40 0.62 -1.57 27.76
N GLY A 41 0.62 -1.14 26.51
CA GLY A 41 0.16 0.18 26.07
C GLY A 41 -0.21 0.16 24.59
N PHE A 42 -0.82 1.24 24.14
CA PHE A 42 -1.23 1.34 22.73
C PHE A 42 -2.06 0.12 22.28
N ASN A 43 -3.07 -0.24 23.06
CA ASN A 43 -4.07 -1.26 22.69
C ASN A 43 -5.47 -0.80 23.14
N ASP A 44 -6.49 -1.32 22.48
CA ASP A 44 -7.90 -1.16 22.79
C ASP A 44 -8.63 -2.53 22.91
N GLY A 45 -7.84 -3.59 22.92
CA GLY A 45 -8.26 -4.98 23.09
C GLY A 45 -7.31 -5.74 24.00
N SER A 46 -7.06 -7.00 23.68
CA SER A 46 -6.09 -7.84 24.39
C SER A 46 -4.71 -7.77 23.76
N GLN A 47 -3.66 -7.92 24.55
CA GLN A 47 -2.28 -7.79 24.08
C GLN A 47 -1.37 -8.85 24.70
N ASN A 48 -0.55 -9.50 23.87
CA ASN A 48 0.56 -10.35 24.28
C ASN A 48 1.89 -9.65 24.00
N MET A 49 2.84 -9.76 24.94
CA MET A 49 4.16 -9.14 24.80
C MET A 49 5.27 -10.10 25.22
N SER A 50 6.43 -10.00 24.56
CA SER A 50 7.65 -10.70 25.00
C SER A 50 8.90 -9.91 24.64
N THR A 51 9.95 -10.12 25.43
CA THR A 51 11.28 -9.55 25.19
C THR A 51 12.29 -10.68 25.01
N GLY A 52 13.06 -10.62 23.91
CA GLY A 52 14.17 -11.56 23.66
C GLY A 52 13.80 -12.92 23.08
N TYR A 53 12.55 -13.14 22.64
CA TYR A 53 12.12 -14.39 22.06
C TYR A 53 11.75 -14.23 20.58
N SER A 54 12.36 -15.04 19.71
CA SER A 54 12.12 -14.98 18.27
C SER A 54 10.72 -15.47 17.85
N GLU A 55 10.13 -16.41 18.58
CA GLU A 55 8.79 -16.95 18.33
C GLU A 55 8.10 -17.31 19.66
N PRO A 56 7.52 -16.32 20.37
CA PRO A 56 6.95 -16.56 21.70
C PRO A 56 5.59 -17.26 21.64
N THR A 57 4.87 -17.25 20.51
CA THR A 57 3.48 -17.74 20.40
C THR A 57 3.35 -19.22 20.77
N GLU A 58 4.31 -20.03 20.36
CA GLU A 58 4.30 -21.48 20.69
C GLU A 58 4.49 -21.71 22.19
N GLY A 59 5.41 -20.97 22.81
CA GLY A 59 5.65 -21.06 24.26
C GLY A 59 4.42 -20.61 25.05
N TRP A 60 3.83 -19.46 24.70
CA TRP A 60 2.58 -18.99 25.33
C TRP A 60 1.45 -20.02 25.20
N TYR A 61 1.30 -20.64 24.03
CA TYR A 61 0.27 -21.65 23.88
C TYR A 61 0.58 -22.92 24.65
N THR A 62 1.78 -23.49 24.57
CA THR A 62 2.11 -24.80 25.14
C THR A 62 2.27 -24.73 26.64
N GLU A 63 3.07 -23.82 27.16
CA GLU A 63 3.41 -23.73 28.56
C GLU A 63 2.23 -23.22 29.41
N GLU A 64 1.60 -22.11 28.95
CA GLU A 64 0.48 -21.55 29.70
C GLU A 64 -0.77 -22.43 29.60
N LYS A 65 -0.99 -23.12 28.46
CA LYS A 65 -2.04 -24.14 28.37
C LYS A 65 -1.87 -25.26 29.40
N ARG A 66 -0.64 -25.72 29.61
CA ARG A 66 -0.36 -26.74 30.62
C ARG A 66 -0.73 -26.27 32.03
N ILE A 67 -0.45 -25.00 32.34
CA ILE A 67 -0.83 -24.39 33.63
C ILE A 67 -2.36 -24.30 33.73
N TRP A 68 -2.99 -23.80 32.67
CA TRP A 68 -4.45 -23.71 32.58
C TRP A 68 -5.15 -25.05 32.76
N ASP A 69 -4.74 -26.06 32.02
CA ASP A 69 -5.32 -27.39 32.10
C ASP A 69 -5.20 -27.99 33.53
N ALA A 70 -4.06 -27.74 34.18
CA ALA A 70 -3.86 -28.20 35.58
C ALA A 70 -4.74 -27.42 36.56
N ALA A 71 -5.02 -26.15 36.33
CA ALA A 71 -5.95 -25.36 37.13
C ALA A 71 -7.41 -25.83 36.93
N VAL A 72 -7.83 -25.99 35.65
CA VAL A 72 -9.17 -26.47 35.30
C VAL A 72 -9.43 -27.91 35.83
N ALA A 73 -8.41 -28.75 35.86
CA ALA A 73 -8.54 -30.11 36.46
C ALA A 73 -8.86 -30.06 37.97
N LYS A 74 -8.44 -28.99 38.67
CA LYS A 74 -8.76 -28.77 40.09
C LYS A 74 -10.09 -28.04 40.28
N ASP A 75 -10.41 -27.12 39.38
CA ASP A 75 -11.66 -26.35 39.40
C ASP A 75 -12.19 -26.16 37.98
N SER A 76 -13.10 -26.99 37.54
CA SER A 76 -13.71 -26.96 36.22
C SER A 76 -14.50 -25.68 35.92
N SER A 77 -14.91 -24.91 36.97
CA SER A 77 -15.62 -23.64 36.81
C SER A 77 -14.75 -22.55 36.14
N LEU A 78 -13.43 -22.71 36.13
CA LEU A 78 -12.49 -21.81 35.47
C LEU A 78 -12.71 -21.72 33.96
N THR A 79 -13.30 -22.75 33.34
CA THR A 79 -13.59 -22.74 31.88
C THR A 79 -14.45 -21.55 31.43
N ARG A 80 -15.20 -20.93 32.34
CA ARG A 80 -16.01 -19.73 32.10
C ARG A 80 -15.17 -18.51 31.68
N TYR A 81 -13.86 -18.53 31.97
CA TYR A 81 -12.97 -17.42 31.64
C TYR A 81 -12.38 -17.51 30.20
N ILE A 82 -12.64 -18.57 29.45
CA ILE A 82 -12.33 -18.62 28.02
C ILE A 82 -13.16 -17.53 27.31
N GLY A 83 -12.48 -16.58 26.65
CA GLY A 83 -13.11 -15.38 26.11
C GLY A 83 -13.42 -14.27 27.12
N HIS A 84 -13.01 -14.47 28.39
CA HIS A 84 -13.21 -13.49 29.45
C HIS A 84 -11.95 -13.30 30.30
N ALA A 85 -10.78 -13.21 29.65
CA ALA A 85 -9.47 -13.12 30.31
C ALA A 85 -9.37 -11.91 31.25
N TYR A 86 -9.99 -10.77 30.89
CA TYR A 86 -10.06 -9.60 31.77
C TYR A 86 -10.80 -9.88 33.07
N GLN A 87 -11.90 -10.66 33.04
CA GLN A 87 -12.60 -11.03 34.25
C GLN A 87 -11.73 -11.93 35.16
N LEU A 88 -10.97 -12.87 34.58
CA LEU A 88 -10.00 -13.67 35.35
C LEU A 88 -8.95 -12.77 36.02
N SER A 89 -8.48 -11.72 35.36
CA SER A 89 -7.51 -10.79 35.95
C SER A 89 -8.05 -10.05 37.18
N GLN A 90 -9.37 -9.86 37.25
CA GLN A 90 -10.02 -9.26 38.41
C GLN A 90 -10.30 -10.28 39.52
N ASP A 91 -10.71 -11.48 39.15
CA ASP A 91 -11.15 -12.52 40.10
C ASP A 91 -9.97 -13.35 40.65
N ASN A 92 -8.92 -13.59 39.85
CA ASN A 92 -7.71 -14.35 40.20
C ASN A 92 -6.51 -13.88 39.37
N PHE A 93 -5.89 -12.79 39.83
CA PHE A 93 -4.74 -12.18 39.12
C PHE A 93 -3.53 -13.10 39.05
N ASP A 94 -3.29 -13.93 40.10
CA ASP A 94 -2.15 -14.85 40.14
C ASP A 94 -2.26 -15.89 39.00
N LEU A 95 -3.42 -16.49 38.81
CA LEU A 95 -3.64 -17.41 37.70
C LEU A 95 -3.58 -16.67 36.35
N TYR A 96 -4.21 -15.49 36.28
CA TYR A 96 -4.18 -14.69 35.04
C TYR A 96 -2.75 -14.36 34.61
N SER A 97 -1.86 -14.00 35.54
CA SER A 97 -0.48 -13.68 35.23
C SER A 97 0.32 -14.85 34.63
N GLU A 98 -0.12 -16.08 34.87
CA GLU A 98 0.51 -17.31 34.39
C GLU A 98 -0.09 -17.84 33.06
N VAL A 99 -1.30 -17.37 32.65
CA VAL A 99 -2.05 -17.92 31.51
C VAL A 99 -2.67 -16.90 30.58
N GLY A 100 -2.41 -15.60 30.80
CA GLY A 100 -3.06 -14.51 30.08
C GLY A 100 -2.79 -14.54 28.59
N HIS A 101 -1.57 -14.86 28.16
CA HIS A 101 -1.25 -14.95 26.74
C HIS A 101 -1.97 -16.11 26.05
N TYR A 102 -2.05 -17.26 26.71
CA TYR A 102 -2.82 -18.40 26.22
C TYR A 102 -4.30 -18.02 26.05
N LEU A 103 -4.92 -17.38 27.04
CA LEU A 103 -6.32 -16.99 26.98
C LEU A 103 -6.62 -16.02 25.84
N ASN A 104 -5.72 -15.09 25.54
CA ASN A 104 -5.85 -14.19 24.39
C ASN A 104 -5.77 -14.95 23.05
N ILE A 105 -4.90 -15.97 22.94
CA ILE A 105 -4.78 -16.78 21.72
C ILE A 105 -6.05 -17.59 21.45
N VAL A 106 -6.68 -18.12 22.50
CA VAL A 106 -7.83 -19.04 22.38
C VAL A 106 -9.19 -18.35 22.56
N ASP A 107 -9.23 -17.04 22.69
CA ASP A 107 -10.47 -16.27 22.83
C ASP A 107 -11.37 -16.47 21.60
N PRO A 108 -12.57 -17.08 21.74
CA PRO A 108 -13.45 -17.35 20.61
C PRO A 108 -14.10 -16.09 20.02
N TYR A 109 -14.10 -14.96 20.73
CA TYR A 109 -14.73 -13.71 20.32
C TYR A 109 -13.80 -12.80 19.54
N THR A 110 -12.49 -12.99 19.65
CA THR A 110 -11.50 -12.24 18.89
C THR A 110 -11.58 -12.60 17.41
N THR A 111 -11.62 -11.60 16.54
CA THR A 111 -11.69 -11.74 15.07
C THR A 111 -10.49 -11.16 14.33
N ASP A 112 -9.71 -10.30 14.99
CA ASP A 112 -8.70 -9.49 14.37
C ASP A 112 -7.38 -9.55 15.12
N PHE A 113 -6.29 -9.37 14.38
CA PHE A 113 -4.94 -9.50 14.90
C PHE A 113 -3.99 -8.51 14.22
N GLY A 114 -3.12 -7.90 15.01
CA GLY A 114 -1.96 -7.18 14.57
C GLY A 114 -0.72 -7.61 15.33
N GLY A 115 0.42 -7.63 14.68
CA GLY A 115 1.68 -7.99 15.32
C GLY A 115 2.83 -7.13 14.85
N ALA A 116 3.76 -6.85 15.76
CA ALA A 116 4.92 -6.04 15.48
C ALA A 116 6.15 -6.51 16.24
N VAL A 117 7.31 -6.05 15.80
CA VAL A 117 8.59 -6.31 16.44
C VAL A 117 9.50 -5.07 16.34
N ALA A 118 10.17 -4.73 17.44
CA ALA A 118 11.24 -3.78 17.48
C ALA A 118 12.52 -4.42 18.03
N TRP A 119 13.68 -3.91 17.70
CA TRP A 119 14.97 -4.48 18.12
C TRP A 119 15.87 -3.46 18.80
N GLY A 120 16.71 -3.94 19.70
CA GLY A 120 17.69 -3.12 20.42
C GLY A 120 17.11 -2.41 21.66
N GLY A 121 17.60 -1.23 21.99
CA GLY A 121 17.13 -0.47 23.16
C GLY A 121 17.07 -1.30 24.43
N ASN A 122 15.96 -1.27 25.15
CA ASN A 122 15.75 -2.02 26.40
C ASN A 122 15.78 -3.55 26.22
N ALA A 123 15.57 -4.07 25.00
CA ALA A 123 15.68 -5.50 24.73
C ALA A 123 17.13 -5.96 24.48
N GLN A 124 18.10 -5.04 24.42
CA GLN A 124 19.51 -5.39 24.19
C GLN A 124 20.05 -6.28 25.32
N GLY A 125 20.64 -7.41 24.93
CA GLY A 125 21.13 -8.41 25.88
C GLY A 125 20.09 -9.47 26.31
N TRP A 126 18.84 -9.37 25.83
CA TRP A 126 17.80 -10.35 26.06
C TRP A 126 17.56 -11.19 24.79
N GLY A 127 17.95 -12.45 24.83
CA GLY A 127 17.72 -13.40 23.73
C GLY A 127 18.10 -12.87 22.35
N ASP A 128 17.13 -12.64 21.46
CA ASP A 128 17.32 -12.10 20.11
C ASP A 128 17.33 -10.56 20.03
N ASN A 129 17.36 -9.88 21.17
CA ASN A 129 17.30 -8.41 21.31
C ASN A 129 16.01 -7.79 20.74
N SER A 130 14.91 -8.52 20.72
CA SER A 130 13.64 -8.05 20.23
C SER A 130 12.61 -7.78 21.32
N GLN A 131 11.72 -6.83 21.06
CA GLN A 131 10.44 -6.64 21.71
C GLN A 131 9.34 -7.03 20.72
N ARG A 132 8.51 -8.02 21.08
CA ARG A 132 7.40 -8.48 20.24
C ARG A 132 6.09 -8.16 20.90
N VAL A 133 5.13 -7.71 20.10
CA VAL A 133 3.79 -7.33 20.55
C VAL A 133 2.77 -7.95 19.59
N GLN A 134 1.71 -8.52 20.17
CA GLN A 134 0.56 -9.05 19.46
C GLN A 134 -0.71 -8.44 20.06
N ASN A 135 -1.47 -7.73 19.24
CA ASN A 135 -2.78 -7.19 19.61
C ASN A 135 -3.90 -8.05 19.04
N TYR A 136 -4.94 -8.20 19.83
CA TYR A 136 -6.13 -8.97 19.51
C TYR A 136 -7.37 -8.12 19.75
N ASN A 137 -8.27 -8.06 18.78
CA ASN A 137 -9.48 -7.22 18.83
C ASN A 137 -10.64 -7.83 18.03
N THR A 138 -11.71 -7.06 17.88
CA THR A 138 -12.95 -7.47 17.23
C THR A 138 -13.43 -6.40 16.25
N GLY A 139 -13.69 -6.79 14.99
CA GLY A 139 -14.41 -5.95 14.03
C GLY A 139 -13.58 -4.91 13.28
N VAL A 140 -12.24 -4.96 13.35
CA VAL A 140 -11.33 -4.02 12.66
C VAL A 140 -10.42 -4.71 11.64
N GLY A 141 -10.59 -6.01 11.40
CA GLY A 141 -9.78 -6.79 10.47
C GLY A 141 -10.19 -6.59 9.02
N ASP A 142 -9.21 -6.25 8.18
CA ASP A 142 -9.42 -5.90 6.79
C ASP A 142 -9.14 -7.06 5.83
N LEU A 143 -8.08 -7.83 6.10
CA LEU A 143 -7.52 -8.81 5.18
C LEU A 143 -7.34 -10.18 5.85
N THR A 144 -7.46 -11.24 5.06
CA THR A 144 -6.91 -12.53 5.47
C THR A 144 -5.37 -12.45 5.51
N VAL A 145 -4.74 -13.33 6.28
CA VAL A 145 -3.26 -13.42 6.32
C VAL A 145 -2.66 -13.65 4.94
N ALA A 146 -3.32 -14.45 4.10
CA ALA A 146 -2.86 -14.74 2.74
C ALA A 146 -2.94 -13.50 1.81
N GLU A 147 -4.00 -12.71 1.92
CA GLU A 147 -4.13 -11.44 1.17
C GLU A 147 -3.08 -10.42 1.61
N TYR A 148 -2.85 -10.29 2.90
CA TYR A 148 -1.78 -9.42 3.43
C TYR A 148 -0.40 -9.84 2.93
N GLU A 149 -0.05 -11.13 3.00
CA GLU A 149 1.22 -11.63 2.46
C GLU A 149 1.38 -11.33 0.97
N LYS A 150 0.33 -11.53 0.19
CA LYS A 150 0.34 -11.22 -1.25
C LYS A 150 0.64 -9.73 -1.49
N GLN A 151 -0.02 -8.84 -0.76
CA GLN A 151 0.21 -7.39 -0.88
C GLN A 151 1.63 -7.01 -0.44
N LEU A 152 2.11 -7.56 0.68
CA LEU A 152 3.46 -7.31 1.17
C LEU A 152 4.53 -7.78 0.19
N ASN A 153 4.39 -8.99 -0.36
CA ASN A 153 5.32 -9.52 -1.36
C ASN A 153 5.32 -8.67 -2.64
N GLN A 154 4.15 -8.19 -3.09
CA GLN A 154 4.06 -7.27 -4.22
C GLN A 154 4.75 -5.94 -3.93
N TYR A 155 4.56 -5.38 -2.74
CA TYR A 155 5.24 -4.16 -2.32
C TYR A 155 6.76 -4.31 -2.29
N ILE A 156 7.26 -5.40 -1.71
CA ILE A 156 8.70 -5.73 -1.70
C ILE A 156 9.25 -5.88 -3.12
N ALA A 157 8.53 -6.55 -4.02
CA ALA A 157 8.93 -6.69 -5.41
C ALA A 157 8.99 -5.32 -6.13
N ASN A 158 8.01 -4.46 -5.89
CA ASN A 158 8.00 -3.10 -6.43
C ASN A 158 9.18 -2.27 -5.91
N LEU A 159 9.52 -2.36 -4.62
CA LEU A 159 10.69 -1.68 -4.05
C LEU A 159 12.00 -2.17 -4.70
N LYS A 160 12.17 -3.49 -4.84
CA LYS A 160 13.36 -4.08 -5.49
C LYS A 160 13.49 -3.62 -6.94
N ASN A 161 12.39 -3.42 -7.64
CA ASN A 161 12.34 -3.00 -9.04
C ASN A 161 12.23 -1.47 -9.23
N ALA A 162 12.11 -0.68 -8.18
CA ALA A 162 11.86 0.75 -8.24
C ALA A 162 12.84 1.50 -9.15
N GLY A 163 14.14 1.16 -9.08
CA GLY A 163 15.16 1.75 -9.93
C GLY A 163 14.97 1.45 -11.43
N ALA A 164 14.52 0.26 -11.78
CA ALA A 164 14.22 -0.12 -13.16
C ALA A 164 12.97 0.59 -13.66
N ILE A 165 11.91 0.62 -12.87
CA ILE A 165 10.64 1.32 -13.16
C ILE A 165 10.90 2.81 -13.38
N TYR A 166 11.71 3.44 -12.53
CA TYR A 166 12.07 4.86 -12.67
C TYR A 166 12.82 5.13 -13.98
N ARG A 167 13.83 4.29 -14.32
CA ARG A 167 14.58 4.43 -15.58
C ARG A 167 13.67 4.29 -16.80
N ASP A 168 12.78 3.30 -16.82
CA ASP A 168 11.82 3.10 -17.90
C ASP A 168 10.87 4.30 -18.06
N ALA A 169 10.30 4.79 -16.97
CA ALA A 169 9.44 5.97 -16.97
C ALA A 169 10.18 7.21 -17.47
N LYS A 170 11.43 7.43 -17.03
CA LYS A 170 12.28 8.53 -17.50
C LYS A 170 12.56 8.44 -19.01
N ASN A 171 12.89 7.25 -19.51
CA ASN A 171 13.12 7.02 -20.94
C ASN A 171 11.85 7.29 -21.76
N LYS A 172 10.68 6.83 -21.31
CA LYS A 172 9.39 7.10 -21.96
C LYS A 172 9.07 8.59 -22.00
N ALA A 173 9.31 9.31 -20.91
CA ALA A 173 9.13 10.78 -20.87
C ALA A 173 10.05 11.49 -21.84
N THR A 174 11.33 11.10 -21.91
CA THR A 174 12.30 11.65 -22.86
C THR A 174 11.85 11.42 -24.31
N GLN A 175 11.44 10.19 -24.66
CA GLN A 175 10.96 9.87 -26.01
C GLN A 175 9.66 10.62 -26.36
N ALA A 176 8.78 10.84 -25.42
CA ALA A 176 7.58 11.65 -25.61
C ALA A 176 7.95 13.13 -25.90
N GLY A 177 8.92 13.68 -25.18
CA GLY A 177 9.46 15.02 -25.43
C GLY A 177 10.04 15.18 -26.84
N ILE A 178 10.87 14.22 -27.28
CA ILE A 178 11.44 14.20 -28.64
C ILE A 178 10.33 14.17 -29.69
N ARG A 179 9.32 13.29 -29.56
CA ARG A 179 8.20 13.24 -30.51
C ARG A 179 7.39 14.53 -30.53
N SER A 180 7.17 15.16 -29.40
CA SER A 180 6.48 16.46 -29.33
C SER A 180 7.24 17.56 -30.08
N GLN A 181 8.57 17.62 -29.92
CA GLN A 181 9.39 18.55 -30.62
C GLN A 181 9.37 18.32 -32.15
N GLN A 182 9.50 17.06 -32.58
CA GLN A 182 9.42 16.72 -34.02
C GLN A 182 8.06 17.08 -34.63
N ALA A 183 6.95 16.84 -33.92
CA ALA A 183 5.62 17.23 -34.35
C ALA A 183 5.48 18.77 -34.46
N SER A 184 6.02 19.51 -33.50
CA SER A 184 6.05 20.99 -33.54
C SER A 184 6.84 21.52 -34.73
N ASP A 185 8.01 20.95 -35.02
CA ASP A 185 8.85 21.35 -36.16
C ASP A 185 8.17 21.03 -37.51
N ALA A 186 7.52 19.87 -37.63
CA ALA A 186 6.75 19.50 -38.81
C ALA A 186 5.56 20.44 -39.03
N LEU A 187 4.85 20.82 -37.98
CA LEU A 187 3.76 21.79 -38.04
C LEU A 187 4.26 23.17 -38.51
N ARG A 188 5.40 23.62 -37.98
CA ARG A 188 6.03 24.90 -38.41
C ARG A 188 6.39 24.87 -39.89
N GLN A 189 7.01 23.78 -40.36
CA GLN A 189 7.34 23.60 -41.78
C GLN A 189 6.09 23.59 -42.68
N SER A 190 5.02 22.91 -42.24
CA SER A 190 3.76 22.88 -42.98
C SER A 190 3.14 24.27 -43.11
N LYS A 191 3.12 25.06 -42.04
CA LYS A 191 2.63 26.46 -42.06
C LYS A 191 3.45 27.35 -43.00
N GLN A 192 4.79 27.16 -43.04
CA GLN A 192 5.64 27.89 -43.98
C GLN A 192 5.31 27.54 -45.45
N LYS A 193 5.13 26.24 -45.75
CA LYS A 193 4.72 25.79 -47.09
C LYS A 193 3.37 26.36 -47.50
N GLU A 194 2.40 26.36 -46.58
CA GLU A 194 1.08 26.96 -46.82
C GLU A 194 1.17 28.47 -47.11
N ALA A 195 1.96 29.21 -46.35
CA ALA A 195 2.16 30.64 -46.59
C ALA A 195 2.79 30.92 -47.96
N ILE A 196 3.79 30.13 -48.38
CA ILE A 196 4.40 30.23 -49.71
C ILE A 196 3.38 29.92 -50.82
N ALA A 197 2.60 28.83 -50.65
CA ALA A 197 1.56 28.46 -51.61
C ALA A 197 0.49 29.56 -51.76
N THR A 198 0.06 30.15 -50.64
CA THR A 198 -0.89 31.27 -50.64
C THR A 198 -0.33 32.48 -51.39
N ALA A 199 0.92 32.91 -51.13
CA ALA A 199 1.57 34.01 -51.81
C ALA A 199 1.72 33.76 -53.32
N ASN A 200 2.08 32.54 -53.73
CA ASN A 200 2.16 32.14 -55.12
C ASN A 200 0.78 32.21 -55.84
N ARG A 201 -0.28 31.75 -55.15
CA ARG A 201 -1.64 31.84 -55.66
C ARG A 201 -2.06 33.31 -55.88
N GLU A 202 -1.86 34.17 -54.88
CA GLU A 202 -2.18 35.59 -54.98
C GLU A 202 -1.39 36.28 -56.12
N SER A 203 -0.13 35.89 -56.34
CA SER A 203 0.66 36.39 -57.49
C SER A 203 0.11 35.92 -58.83
N ALA A 204 -0.29 34.65 -58.93
CA ALA A 204 -0.91 34.10 -60.12
C ALA A 204 -2.26 34.78 -60.42
N ASP A 205 -3.08 35.04 -59.43
CA ASP A 205 -4.36 35.75 -59.58
C ASP A 205 -4.15 37.17 -60.11
N ARG A 206 -3.18 37.89 -59.54
CA ARG A 206 -2.82 39.25 -60.07
C ARG A 206 -2.33 39.20 -61.49
N ASN A 207 -1.52 38.22 -61.92
CA ASN A 207 -1.05 38.07 -63.27
C ASN A 207 -2.21 37.73 -64.24
N LEU A 208 -3.18 36.93 -63.80
CA LEU A 208 -4.38 36.62 -64.57
C LEU A 208 -5.26 37.83 -64.74
N GLU A 209 -5.48 38.66 -63.72
CA GLU A 209 -6.21 39.91 -63.81
C GLU A 209 -5.57 40.85 -64.83
N LYS A 210 -4.20 41.00 -64.80
CA LYS A 210 -3.47 41.81 -65.75
C LYS A 210 -3.61 41.30 -67.19
N ALA A 211 -3.48 39.95 -67.38
CA ALA A 211 -3.62 39.37 -68.71
C ALA A 211 -5.04 39.53 -69.27
N ASN A 212 -6.06 39.44 -68.43
CA ASN A 212 -7.45 39.66 -68.82
C ASN A 212 -7.68 41.15 -69.23
N ALA A 213 -7.14 42.10 -68.49
CA ALA A 213 -7.21 43.51 -68.84
C ALA A 213 -6.49 43.83 -70.18
N GLU A 214 -5.31 43.23 -70.39
CA GLU A 214 -4.57 43.39 -71.72
C GLU A 214 -5.37 42.75 -72.86
N LEU A 215 -6.08 41.59 -72.60
CA LEU A 215 -6.93 41.00 -73.63
C LEU A 215 -8.15 41.87 -73.97
N ASP A 216 -8.79 42.46 -72.95
CA ASP A 216 -9.95 43.32 -73.11
C ASP A 216 -9.54 44.61 -73.96
N ASP A 217 -8.36 45.20 -73.64
CA ASP A 217 -7.83 46.36 -74.40
C ASP A 217 -7.51 45.97 -75.84
N ALA A 218 -6.90 44.80 -76.09
CA ALA A 218 -6.62 44.29 -77.40
C ALA A 218 -7.92 43.99 -78.19
N GLN A 219 -8.94 43.42 -77.54
CA GLN A 219 -10.24 43.19 -78.17
C GLN A 219 -10.91 44.52 -78.60
N LYS A 220 -10.88 45.48 -77.74
CA LYS A 220 -11.43 46.80 -77.97
C LYS A 220 -10.70 47.54 -79.17
N ALA A 221 -9.37 47.46 -79.19
CA ALA A 221 -8.57 47.99 -80.29
C ALA A 221 -8.94 47.29 -81.64
N TYR A 222 -9.10 45.99 -81.62
CA TYR A 222 -9.53 45.21 -82.78
C TYR A 222 -10.94 45.63 -83.27
N ASP A 223 -11.92 45.68 -82.34
CA ASP A 223 -13.28 46.13 -82.70
C ASP A 223 -13.32 47.56 -83.27
N ASP A 224 -12.49 48.44 -82.68
CA ASP A 224 -12.37 49.81 -83.20
C ASP A 224 -11.71 49.87 -84.63
N ALA A 225 -10.74 49.01 -84.90
CA ALA A 225 -10.15 48.88 -86.20
C ALA A 225 -11.17 48.39 -87.25
N ILE A 226 -11.96 47.36 -86.91
CA ILE A 226 -13.05 46.86 -87.82
C ILE A 226 -14.09 47.91 -88.11
N ARG A 227 -14.47 48.75 -87.14
CA ARG A 227 -15.45 49.85 -87.36
C ARG A 227 -14.97 50.94 -88.28
N LYS A 228 -13.65 51.07 -88.46
CA LYS A 228 -13.02 52.08 -89.33
C LYS A 228 -12.78 51.62 -90.79
N MET A 229 -12.96 50.33 -91.03
CA MET A 229 -12.93 49.76 -92.39
C MET A 229 -14.30 49.82 -93.03
#